data_f68f09586aade7e43522d94b20a5426b
#
_entry.id   f68f09586aade7e43522d94b20a5426b
#
_cell.length_a   1.000
_cell.length_b   1.000
_cell.length_c   1.000
_cell.angle_alpha   90.00
_cell.angle_beta   90.00
_cell.angle_gamma   90.00
#
_symmetry.space_group_name_H-M   'P 1'
#
loop_
_entity.id
_entity.type
_entity.pdbx_description
1 polymer ?
#
loop_
_entity_poly.entity_id
_entity_poly.type
_entity_poly.pdbx_seq_one_letter_code
_entity_poly.pdbx_strand_id
1 'polypeptide(L)'
;MKIGVIGLGNIAQKAYLPVMVEMQDEVEWHLCSRNKETLETVGKKFGFQHLYTSMEEWLDSGIDAAFVHVATVAHAEIIRKLLERGISVYVDKPISDDLEETKQLIELADAKGLLLT
;
A
#
# COMPACT_ATOMS: atom_id res chain seq x y z
N MET A 1 -2.55 -15.28 0.63
CA MET A 1 -1.70 -14.11 0.35
C MET A 1 -2.24 -12.90 1.10
N LYS A 2 -1.38 -12.16 1.73
CA LYS A 2 -1.74 -10.93 2.44
C LYS A 2 -1.25 -9.73 1.66
N ILE A 3 -2.16 -8.84 1.28
CA ILE A 3 -1.83 -7.64 0.51
C ILE A 3 -2.26 -6.40 1.29
N GLY A 4 -1.33 -5.46 1.42
CA GLY A 4 -1.59 -4.19 2.07
C GLY A 4 -2.00 -3.11 1.08
N VAL A 5 -2.81 -2.16 1.54
CA VAL A 5 -3.16 -0.96 0.78
C VAL A 5 -3.00 0.24 1.71
N ILE A 6 -2.22 1.23 1.30
CA ILE A 6 -2.10 2.49 2.02
C ILE A 6 -2.59 3.64 1.14
N GLY A 7 -3.42 4.50 1.73
CA GLY A 7 -4.05 5.59 1.00
C GLY A 7 -5.44 5.19 0.50
N LEU A 8 -6.48 5.73 1.12
CA LEU A 8 -7.87 5.40 0.83
C LEU A 8 -8.63 6.62 0.26
N GLY A 9 -8.00 7.32 -0.69
CA GLY A 9 -8.62 8.45 -1.36
C GLY A 9 -9.72 8.05 -2.33
N ASN A 10 -10.37 9.03 -2.94
CA ASN A 10 -11.51 8.80 -3.83
C ASN A 10 -11.22 7.84 -5.00
N ILE A 11 -10.04 7.95 -5.59
CA ILE A 11 -9.67 7.10 -6.74
C ILE A 11 -9.55 5.65 -6.28
N ALA A 12 -8.90 5.40 -5.15
CA ALA A 12 -8.78 4.06 -4.59
C ALA A 12 -10.15 3.47 -4.29
N GLN A 13 -11.03 4.25 -3.65
CA GLN A 13 -12.37 3.79 -3.30
C GLN A 13 -13.22 3.46 -4.53
N LYS A 14 -13.13 4.25 -5.60
CA LYS A 14 -13.94 4.07 -6.80
C LYS A 14 -13.41 3.01 -7.75
N ALA A 15 -12.09 2.97 -7.93
CA ALA A 15 -11.46 2.14 -8.96
C ALA A 15 -10.99 0.78 -8.44
N TYR A 16 -10.43 0.72 -7.25
CA TYR A 16 -9.75 -0.48 -6.76
C TYR A 16 -10.52 -1.25 -5.69
N LEU A 17 -11.09 -0.58 -4.70
CA LEU A 17 -11.74 -1.27 -3.58
C LEU A 17 -12.90 -2.16 -3.98
N PRO A 18 -13.77 -1.79 -4.93
CA PRO A 18 -14.84 -2.68 -5.37
C PRO A 18 -14.33 -4.00 -5.95
N VAL A 19 -13.22 -3.96 -6.69
CA VAL A 19 -12.59 -5.17 -7.26
C VAL A 19 -11.97 -6.01 -6.16
N MET A 20 -11.34 -5.37 -5.17
CA MET A 20 -10.72 -6.06 -4.05
C MET A 20 -11.73 -6.85 -3.21
N VAL A 21 -12.95 -6.32 -3.07
CA VAL A 21 -14.04 -7.01 -2.35
C VAL A 21 -14.32 -8.39 -2.96
N GLU A 22 -14.32 -8.48 -4.28
CA GLU A 22 -14.58 -9.74 -4.98
C GLU A 22 -13.47 -10.76 -4.78
N MET A 23 -12.28 -10.32 -4.39
CA MET A 23 -11.11 -11.16 -4.21
C MET A 23 -10.85 -11.53 -2.74
N GLN A 24 -11.75 -11.21 -1.82
CA GLN A 24 -11.52 -11.46 -0.39
C GLN A 24 -11.38 -12.95 -0.04
N ASP A 25 -11.91 -13.84 -0.84
CA ASP A 25 -11.75 -15.28 -0.63
C ASP A 25 -10.33 -15.77 -0.93
N GLU A 26 -9.60 -15.07 -1.79
CA GLU A 26 -8.26 -15.44 -2.23
C GLU A 26 -7.16 -14.61 -1.57
N VAL A 27 -7.49 -13.38 -1.18
CA VAL A 27 -6.54 -12.39 -0.68
C VAL A 27 -7.03 -11.80 0.63
N GLU A 28 -6.17 -11.78 1.63
CA GLU A 28 -6.42 -11.08 2.88
C GLU A 28 -5.92 -9.64 2.75
N TRP A 29 -6.83 -8.69 2.79
CA TRP A 29 -6.52 -7.27 2.58
C TRP A 29 -6.28 -6.55 3.90
N HIS A 30 -5.15 -5.85 4.00
CA HIS A 30 -4.74 -5.06 5.16
C HIS A 30 -4.69 -3.59 4.77
N LEU A 31 -5.63 -2.80 5.26
CA LEU A 31 -5.78 -1.40 4.88
C LEU A 31 -5.14 -0.47 5.91
N CYS A 32 -4.45 0.56 5.46
CA CYS A 32 -3.84 1.56 6.31
C CYS A 32 -4.25 2.98 5.87
N SER A 33 -4.66 3.80 6.82
CA SER A 33 -4.97 5.21 6.60
C SER A 33 -4.72 6.00 7.87
N ARG A 34 -4.22 7.23 7.74
CA ARG A 34 -4.08 8.15 8.87
C ARG A 34 -5.44 8.62 9.37
N ASN A 35 -6.43 8.64 8.50
CA ASN A 35 -7.78 9.08 8.83
C ASN A 35 -8.60 7.89 9.31
N LYS A 36 -8.77 7.80 10.63
CA LYS A 36 -9.51 6.71 11.26
C LYS A 36 -10.96 6.64 10.79
N GLU A 37 -11.59 7.79 10.59
CA GLU A 37 -12.98 7.87 10.14
C GLU A 37 -13.13 7.29 8.73
N THR A 38 -12.26 7.67 7.80
CA THR A 38 -12.25 7.11 6.45
C THR A 38 -12.03 5.61 6.50
N LEU A 39 -11.08 5.16 7.31
CA LEU A 39 -10.73 3.76 7.46
C LEU A 39 -11.92 2.94 7.96
N GLU A 40 -12.63 3.41 8.97
CA GLU A 40 -13.80 2.74 9.50
C GLU A 40 -14.94 2.72 8.49
N THR A 41 -15.17 3.82 7.79
CA THR A 41 -16.20 3.92 6.75
C THR A 41 -15.96 2.93 5.63
N VAL A 42 -14.73 2.87 5.13
CA VAL A 42 -14.34 1.95 4.06
C VAL A 42 -14.44 0.50 4.55
N GLY A 43 -13.98 0.22 5.77
CA GLY A 43 -14.07 -1.12 6.35
C GLY A 43 -15.51 -1.63 6.42
N LYS A 44 -16.43 -0.80 6.87
CA LYS A 44 -17.84 -1.16 6.93
C LYS A 44 -18.48 -1.30 5.56
N LYS A 45 -18.20 -0.35 4.66
CA LYS A 45 -18.79 -0.32 3.32
C LYS A 45 -18.40 -1.53 2.48
N PHE A 46 -17.15 -1.97 2.57
CA PHE A 46 -16.60 -3.03 1.74
C PHE A 46 -16.35 -4.34 2.49
N GLY A 47 -16.57 -4.36 3.80
CA GLY A 47 -16.40 -5.58 4.60
C GLY A 47 -14.97 -5.97 4.91
N PHE A 48 -14.03 -5.03 4.90
CA PHE A 48 -12.64 -5.29 5.26
C PHE A 48 -12.47 -5.35 6.78
N GLN A 49 -11.72 -6.33 7.27
CA GLN A 49 -11.54 -6.57 8.69
C GLN A 49 -10.18 -6.14 9.25
N HIS A 50 -9.15 -6.06 8.40
CA HIS A 50 -7.78 -5.73 8.82
C HIS A 50 -7.51 -4.26 8.53
N LEU A 51 -7.73 -3.41 9.55
CA LEU A 51 -7.65 -1.95 9.43
C LEU A 51 -6.59 -1.40 10.38
N TYR A 52 -5.72 -0.54 9.88
CA TYR A 52 -4.59 0.04 10.64
C TYR A 52 -4.56 1.55 10.51
N THR A 53 -4.45 2.24 11.64
CA THR A 53 -4.16 3.68 11.67
C THR A 53 -2.65 3.94 11.84
N SER A 54 -1.92 2.96 12.35
CA SER A 54 -0.46 3.00 12.50
C SER A 54 0.22 2.32 11.33
N MET A 55 1.05 3.07 10.61
CA MET A 55 1.83 2.51 9.49
C MET A 55 2.80 1.43 9.98
N GLU A 56 3.38 1.59 11.17
CA GLU A 56 4.30 0.59 11.71
C GLU A 56 3.61 -0.74 11.97
N GLU A 57 2.40 -0.72 12.53
CA GLU A 57 1.63 -1.94 12.74
C GLU A 57 1.25 -2.59 11.40
N TRP A 58 0.88 -1.77 10.41
CA TRP A 58 0.56 -2.23 9.07
C TRP A 58 1.77 -2.89 8.39
N LEU A 59 2.94 -2.27 8.49
CA LEU A 59 4.18 -2.82 7.95
C LEU A 59 4.55 -4.15 8.59
N ASP A 60 4.24 -4.33 9.86
CA ASP A 60 4.58 -5.54 10.62
C ASP A 60 3.48 -6.61 10.56
N SER A 61 2.42 -6.40 9.80
CA SER A 61 1.28 -7.31 9.73
C SER A 61 1.50 -8.58 8.90
N GLY A 62 2.67 -8.72 8.29
CA GLY A 62 3.00 -9.90 7.50
C GLY A 62 2.48 -9.84 6.05
N ILE A 63 2.26 -8.63 5.53
CA ILE A 63 1.83 -8.46 4.13
C ILE A 63 2.95 -8.85 3.16
N ASP A 64 2.59 -9.48 2.06
CA ASP A 64 3.52 -9.96 1.04
C ASP A 64 3.81 -8.88 -0.01
N ALA A 65 2.81 -8.06 -0.30
CA ALA A 65 2.91 -6.98 -1.27
C ALA A 65 2.00 -5.83 -0.83
N ALA A 66 2.22 -4.64 -1.38
CA ALA A 66 1.41 -3.47 -1.03
C ALA A 66 1.12 -2.60 -2.24
N PHE A 67 -0.10 -2.02 -2.25
CA PHE A 67 -0.49 -0.97 -3.17
C PHE A 67 -0.38 0.38 -2.45
N VAL A 68 0.31 1.34 -3.07
CA VAL A 68 0.52 2.66 -2.50
C VAL A 68 -0.26 3.70 -3.30
N HIS A 69 -1.26 4.30 -2.68
CA HIS A 69 -2.17 5.28 -3.30
C HIS A 69 -2.18 6.62 -2.55
N VAL A 70 -1.05 6.99 -1.96
CA VAL A 70 -0.91 8.28 -1.27
C VAL A 70 -0.39 9.35 -2.24
N ALA A 71 -0.35 10.61 -1.78
CA ALA A 71 0.21 11.69 -2.58
C ALA A 71 1.68 11.41 -2.91
N THR A 72 2.12 11.84 -4.11
CA THR A 72 3.48 11.59 -4.62
C THR A 72 4.58 12.00 -3.64
N VAL A 73 4.39 13.08 -2.91
CA VAL A 73 5.38 13.57 -1.94
C VAL A 73 5.70 12.54 -0.84
N ALA A 74 4.77 11.65 -0.54
CA ALA A 74 4.94 10.63 0.50
C ALA A 74 5.39 9.27 -0.07
N HIS A 75 5.42 9.10 -1.39
CA HIS A 75 5.71 7.82 -2.03
C HIS A 75 7.07 7.24 -1.63
N ALA A 76 8.12 8.03 -1.75
CA ALA A 76 9.48 7.55 -1.57
C ALA A 76 9.73 6.98 -0.17
N GLU A 77 9.30 7.67 0.86
CA GLU A 77 9.48 7.22 2.24
C GLU A 77 8.73 5.92 2.51
N ILE A 78 7.48 5.84 2.08
CA ILE A 78 6.65 4.66 2.28
C ILE A 78 7.19 3.47 1.48
N ILE A 79 7.57 3.68 0.23
CA ILE A 79 8.14 2.64 -0.63
C ILE A 79 9.43 2.09 0.00
N ARG A 80 10.30 2.97 0.48
CA ARG A 80 11.55 2.55 1.12
C ARG A 80 11.29 1.66 2.33
N LYS A 81 10.36 2.05 3.19
CA LYS A 81 10.00 1.25 4.38
C LYS A 81 9.46 -0.12 4.00
N LEU A 82 8.63 -0.19 2.96
CA LEU A 82 8.10 -1.45 2.46
C LEU A 82 9.21 -2.36 1.93
N LEU A 83 10.07 -1.82 1.08
CA LEU A 83 11.18 -2.59 0.50
C LEU A 83 12.16 -3.08 1.57
N GLU A 84 12.45 -2.26 2.58
CA GLU A 84 13.33 -2.65 3.68
C GLU A 84 12.78 -3.83 4.48
N ARG A 85 11.46 -4.02 4.50
CA ARG A 85 10.80 -5.15 5.14
C ARG A 85 10.58 -6.35 4.22
N GLY A 86 11.09 -6.29 3.00
CA GLY A 86 10.93 -7.38 2.04
C GLY A 86 9.55 -7.46 1.40
N ILE A 87 8.86 -6.32 1.29
CA ILE A 87 7.52 -6.24 0.72
C ILE A 87 7.60 -5.64 -0.68
N SER A 88 7.06 -6.36 -1.68
CA SER A 88 6.97 -5.84 -3.04
C SER A 88 5.92 -4.73 -3.12
N VAL A 89 6.14 -3.75 -4.02
CA VAL A 89 5.33 -2.54 -4.07
C VAL A 89 4.76 -2.29 -5.46
N TYR A 90 3.47 -1.95 -5.49
CA TYR A 90 2.79 -1.40 -6.66
C TYR A 90 2.37 0.03 -6.31
N VAL A 91 2.80 1.01 -7.09
CA VAL A 91 2.56 2.42 -6.83
C VAL A 91 2.09 3.13 -8.11
N ASP A 92 1.17 4.08 -7.95
CA ASP A 92 0.77 4.92 -9.07
C ASP A 92 1.91 5.85 -9.45
N LYS A 93 2.10 6.05 -10.74
CA LYS A 93 3.16 6.93 -11.25
C LYS A 93 2.87 8.40 -10.91
N PRO A 94 3.91 9.19 -10.66
CA PRO A 94 5.32 8.81 -10.61
C PRO A 94 5.68 8.16 -9.27
N ILE A 95 6.73 7.33 -9.25
CA ILE A 95 7.24 6.70 -8.01
C ILE A 95 7.66 7.78 -7.02
N SER A 96 8.30 8.83 -7.53
CA SER A 96 8.73 9.99 -6.76
C SER A 96 8.80 11.18 -7.70
N ASP A 97 8.77 12.39 -7.16
CA ASP A 97 8.99 13.62 -7.91
C ASP A 97 10.50 13.96 -8.04
N ASP A 98 11.36 13.15 -7.43
CA ASP A 98 12.82 13.26 -7.52
C ASP A 98 13.38 12.05 -8.29
N LEU A 99 14.03 12.31 -9.41
CA LEU A 99 14.56 11.27 -10.29
C LEU A 99 15.65 10.42 -9.61
N GLU A 100 16.52 11.05 -8.84
CA GLU A 100 17.58 10.35 -8.10
C GLU A 100 16.99 9.43 -7.04
N GLU A 101 15.98 9.88 -6.33
CA GLU A 101 15.27 9.11 -5.33
C GLU A 101 14.57 7.90 -5.95
N THR A 102 13.93 8.08 -7.10
CA THR A 102 13.31 7.01 -7.87
C THR A 102 14.35 5.94 -8.23
N LYS A 103 15.51 6.37 -8.70
CA LYS A 103 16.60 5.47 -9.08
C LYS A 103 17.08 4.66 -7.88
N GLN A 104 17.26 5.30 -6.72
CA GLN A 104 17.68 4.63 -5.49
C GLN A 104 16.68 3.56 -5.05
N LEU A 105 15.38 3.83 -5.17
CA LEU A 105 14.34 2.89 -4.80
C LEU A 105 14.31 1.67 -5.72
N ILE A 106 14.49 1.89 -7.03
CA ILE A 106 14.57 0.81 -8.00
C ILE A 106 15.78 -0.08 -7.71
N GLU A 107 16.93 0.51 -7.42
CA GLU A 107 18.13 -0.23 -7.05
C GLU A 107 17.93 -1.06 -5.78
N LEU A 108 17.25 -0.49 -4.77
CA LEU A 108 16.94 -1.19 -3.53
C LEU A 108 16.04 -2.41 -3.79
N ALA A 109 15.01 -2.24 -4.60
CA ALA A 109 14.11 -3.34 -4.97
C ALA A 109 14.87 -4.46 -5.68
N ASP A 110 15.71 -4.11 -6.66
CA ASP A 110 16.51 -5.08 -7.39
C ASP A 110 17.46 -5.83 -6.46
N ALA A 111 18.13 -5.14 -5.55
CA ALA A 111 19.06 -5.74 -4.60
C ALA A 111 18.38 -6.76 -3.68
N LYS A 112 17.10 -6.57 -3.38
CA LYS A 112 16.33 -7.46 -2.51
C LYS A 112 15.50 -8.49 -3.28
N GLY A 113 15.53 -8.46 -4.60
CA GLY A 113 14.72 -9.35 -5.43
C GLY A 113 13.22 -9.07 -5.34
N LEU A 114 12.84 -7.83 -5.09
CA LEU A 114 11.45 -7.40 -4.95
C LEU A 114 10.95 -6.69 -6.20
N LEU A 115 9.64 -6.70 -6.40
CA LEU A 115 9.00 -5.95 -7.47
C LEU A 115 8.69 -4.53 -7.03
N LEU A 116 8.93 -3.56 -7.91
CA LEU A 116 8.53 -2.17 -7.75
C LEU A 116 8.02 -1.69 -9.10
N THR A 117 6.70 -1.47 -9.20
CA THR A 117 6.06 -1.05 -10.45
C THR A 117 5.08 0.09 -10.23
#